data_c3a956ab655aa940e2a14e3aabbf600f
#
_entry.id   c3a956ab655aa940e2a14e3aabbf600f
#
_cell.length_a   1.000
_cell.length_b   1.000
_cell.length_c   1.000
_cell.angle_alpha   90.00
_cell.angle_beta   90.00
_cell.angle_gamma   90.00
#
_symmetry.space_group_name_H-M   'P 1'
#
loop_
_entity.id
_entity.type
_entity.pdbx_description
1 polymer ?
#
loop_
_entity_poly.entity_id
_entity_poly.type
_entity_poly.pdbx_seq_one_letter_code
_entity_poly.pdbx_strand_id
1 'polypeptide(L)'
;MLENEIRQVFSEHPDIIYGFTDISYSPYRESYHSALVFAVPYGEQLTPDDYTEERFEQGIQTAKGRLETIVAEIEQILQKNRVKYWIPPVAQQNETELRALFSFKTAAARAGIGWFGKNDVIITERYGPRVRLSAILIDEIFAYGQPYTEGRCPEDCTECIEICPCKALKNQQWTIGKDRSEIIDYRKCNRMRSAFIQKLGRKTACGLCLAACPFGRPGQKSRTDKD
;
A
#
# COMPACT_ATOMS: atom_id res chain seq x y z
N MET A 1 -24.32 12.99 1.31
CA MET A 1 -24.74 12.05 2.32
C MET A 1 -23.50 11.26 2.68
N LEU A 2 -23.51 10.03 3.11
CA LEU A 2 -22.31 9.33 3.66
C LEU A 2 -21.01 9.49 2.83
N GLU A 3 -21.09 9.22 1.52
CA GLU A 3 -19.93 9.35 0.64
C GLU A 3 -19.34 10.78 0.65
N ASN A 4 -20.19 11.80 0.69
CA ASN A 4 -19.73 13.18 0.73
C ASN A 4 -19.06 13.53 2.07
N GLU A 5 -19.54 12.99 3.20
CA GLU A 5 -18.89 13.16 4.51
C GLU A 5 -17.51 12.52 4.51
N ILE A 6 -17.38 11.30 3.94
CA ILE A 6 -16.08 10.62 3.79
C ILE A 6 -15.14 11.40 2.87
N ARG A 7 -15.63 11.89 1.72
CA ARG A 7 -14.84 12.70 0.78
C ARG A 7 -14.36 14.01 1.40
N GLN A 8 -15.15 14.61 2.29
CA GLN A 8 -14.77 15.83 3.01
C GLN A 8 -13.51 15.61 3.86
N VAL A 9 -13.38 14.49 4.56
CA VAL A 9 -12.17 14.16 5.32
C VAL A 9 -10.94 14.21 4.41
N PHE A 10 -11.00 13.59 3.24
CA PHE A 10 -9.86 13.58 2.31
C PHE A 10 -9.62 14.93 1.64
N SER A 11 -10.62 15.80 1.54
CA SER A 11 -10.40 17.17 1.05
C SER A 11 -9.55 18.02 2.00
N GLU A 12 -9.57 17.68 3.29
CA GLU A 12 -8.74 18.30 4.33
C GLU A 12 -7.32 17.72 4.37
N HIS A 13 -7.12 16.55 3.70
CA HIS A 13 -5.84 15.87 3.58
C HIS A 13 -5.46 15.61 2.10
N PRO A 14 -5.19 16.67 1.30
CA PRO A 14 -5.05 16.59 -0.16
C PRO A 14 -3.80 15.82 -0.64
N ASP A 15 -2.92 15.45 0.26
CA ASP A 15 -1.78 14.58 -0.01
C ASP A 15 -2.09 13.08 0.14
N ILE A 16 -3.22 12.71 0.72
CA ILE A 16 -3.66 11.32 0.85
C ILE A 16 -4.40 10.90 -0.41
N ILE A 17 -3.97 9.80 -1.00
CA ILE A 17 -4.67 9.19 -2.14
C ILE A 17 -5.69 8.20 -1.58
N TYR A 18 -6.93 8.25 -2.05
CA TYR A 18 -7.97 7.33 -1.62
C TYR A 18 -8.87 6.90 -2.77
N GLY A 19 -9.60 5.83 -2.58
CA GLY A 19 -10.59 5.31 -3.52
C GLY A 19 -11.44 4.21 -2.90
N PHE A 20 -12.51 3.88 -3.59
CA PHE A 20 -13.40 2.78 -3.21
C PHE A 20 -13.28 1.64 -4.21
N THR A 21 -13.47 0.42 -3.74
CA THR A 21 -13.55 -0.78 -4.58
C THR A 21 -14.58 -1.75 -4.04
N ASP A 22 -15.16 -2.57 -4.92
CA ASP A 22 -15.90 -3.75 -4.51
C ASP A 22 -14.98 -4.75 -3.80
N ILE A 23 -15.54 -5.64 -3.03
CA ILE A 23 -14.80 -6.70 -2.32
C ILE A 23 -15.24 -8.11 -2.72
N SER A 24 -15.80 -8.28 -3.92
CA SER A 24 -16.26 -9.57 -4.46
C SER A 24 -15.20 -10.66 -4.45
N TYR A 25 -13.92 -10.28 -4.53
CA TYR A 25 -12.77 -11.17 -4.45
C TYR A 25 -12.40 -11.60 -3.02
N SER A 26 -12.97 -10.97 -2.02
CA SER A 26 -12.61 -11.16 -0.61
C SER A 26 -13.51 -12.21 0.05
N PRO A 27 -13.02 -12.96 1.06
CA PRO A 27 -13.86 -13.82 1.89
C PRO A 27 -14.91 -13.03 2.71
N TYR A 28 -14.77 -11.69 2.80
CA TYR A 28 -15.68 -10.81 3.54
C TYR A 28 -16.85 -10.26 2.71
N ARG A 29 -16.98 -10.66 1.44
CA ARG A 29 -18.02 -10.19 0.51
C ARG A 29 -19.46 -10.42 0.97
N GLU A 30 -19.68 -11.43 1.81
CA GLU A 30 -21.02 -11.73 2.37
C GLU A 30 -21.38 -10.77 3.53
N SER A 31 -20.42 -10.05 4.06
CA SER A 31 -20.59 -9.19 5.23
C SER A 31 -20.48 -7.70 4.92
N TYR A 32 -19.81 -7.35 3.82
CA TYR A 32 -19.54 -5.96 3.41
C TYR A 32 -19.58 -5.86 1.88
N HIS A 33 -19.95 -4.67 1.37
CA HIS A 33 -20.05 -4.43 -0.07
C HIS A 33 -18.80 -3.77 -0.65
N SER A 34 -18.19 -2.86 0.09
CA SER A 34 -17.09 -2.04 -0.41
C SER A 34 -15.90 -2.02 0.55
N ALA A 35 -14.74 -1.65 0.02
CA ALA A 35 -13.62 -1.18 0.80
C ALA A 35 -13.30 0.27 0.41
N LEU A 36 -13.25 1.15 1.40
CA LEU A 36 -12.53 2.42 1.33
C LEU A 36 -11.06 2.11 1.53
N VAL A 37 -10.23 2.47 0.58
CA VAL A 37 -8.78 2.24 0.63
C VAL A 37 -8.07 3.58 0.53
N PHE A 38 -7.00 3.77 1.28
CA PHE A 38 -6.22 4.99 1.21
C PHE A 38 -4.74 4.76 1.46
N ALA A 39 -3.94 5.65 0.87
CA ALA A 39 -2.49 5.62 0.86
C ALA A 39 -1.95 6.93 1.46
N VAL A 40 -1.35 6.84 2.64
CA VAL A 40 -0.72 7.95 3.35
C VAL A 40 0.76 7.97 2.98
N PRO A 41 1.28 9.08 2.41
CA PRO A 41 2.70 9.15 2.06
C PRO A 41 3.59 9.14 3.30
N TYR A 42 4.77 8.53 3.17
CA TYR A 42 5.85 8.74 4.12
C TYR A 42 6.25 10.21 4.07
N GLY A 43 6.52 10.82 5.21
CA GLY A 43 6.83 12.25 5.25
C GLY A 43 8.02 12.61 4.37
N GLU A 44 9.07 11.83 4.46
CA GLU A 44 10.28 11.99 3.67
C GLU A 44 10.33 10.96 2.52
N GLN A 45 10.67 11.43 1.33
CA GLN A 45 10.79 10.59 0.13
C GLN A 45 12.25 10.16 -0.05
N LEU A 46 12.69 9.20 0.77
CA LEU A 46 14.08 8.73 0.76
C LEU A 46 14.49 8.14 -0.58
N THR A 47 15.71 8.48 -0.99
CA THR A 47 16.46 7.86 -2.09
C THR A 47 17.48 6.85 -1.54
N PRO A 48 18.16 6.03 -2.36
CA PRO A 48 19.24 5.18 -1.88
C PRO A 48 20.38 5.94 -1.19
N ASP A 49 20.66 7.17 -1.63
CA ASP A 49 21.74 8.00 -1.10
C ASP A 49 21.43 8.57 0.30
N ASP A 50 20.15 8.80 0.56
CA ASP A 50 19.66 9.35 1.84
C ASP A 50 19.21 8.26 2.81
N TYR A 51 19.09 7.02 2.35
CA TYR A 51 18.48 5.96 3.10
C TYR A 51 19.29 5.58 4.34
N THR A 52 18.63 5.61 5.50
CA THR A 52 19.02 4.83 6.67
C THR A 52 17.79 4.07 7.18
N GLU A 53 18.01 2.97 7.88
CA GLU A 53 16.93 2.16 8.43
C GLU A 53 16.10 2.95 9.45
N GLU A 54 16.76 3.81 10.22
CA GLU A 54 16.15 4.67 11.23
C GLU A 54 15.24 5.74 10.58
N ARG A 55 15.73 6.43 9.54
CA ARG A 55 14.93 7.43 8.79
C ARG A 55 13.73 6.78 8.12
N PHE A 56 13.95 5.61 7.51
CA PHE A 56 12.86 4.88 6.87
C PHE A 56 11.81 4.44 7.90
N GLU A 57 12.23 3.92 9.05
CA GLU A 57 11.35 3.55 10.15
C GLU A 57 10.58 4.76 10.70
N GLN A 58 11.23 5.90 10.86
CA GLN A 58 10.58 7.14 11.28
C GLN A 58 9.47 7.56 10.30
N GLY A 59 9.74 7.47 8.99
CA GLY A 59 8.73 7.71 7.95
C GLY A 59 7.51 6.78 8.07
N ILE A 60 7.75 5.49 8.34
CA ILE A 60 6.68 4.51 8.60
C ILE A 60 5.85 4.92 9.82
N GLN A 61 6.47 5.34 10.94
CA GLN A 61 5.77 5.72 12.16
C GLN A 61 4.95 7.00 11.96
N THR A 62 5.52 7.99 11.28
CA THR A 62 4.81 9.23 10.93
C THR A 62 3.57 8.93 10.09
N ALA A 63 3.70 8.15 9.04
CA ALA A 63 2.57 7.76 8.20
C ALA A 63 1.55 6.90 8.97
N LYS A 64 2.00 6.08 9.92
CA LYS A 64 1.11 5.28 10.79
C LYS A 64 0.25 6.19 11.67
N GLY A 65 0.84 7.18 12.34
CA GLY A 65 0.09 8.11 13.20
C GLY A 65 -0.97 8.89 12.40
N ARG A 66 -0.61 9.39 11.21
CA ARG A 66 -1.57 10.06 10.32
C ARG A 66 -2.70 9.13 9.86
N LEU A 67 -2.37 7.89 9.55
CA LEU A 67 -3.33 6.87 9.15
C LEU A 67 -4.34 6.58 10.28
N GLU A 68 -3.86 6.47 11.52
CA GLU A 68 -4.72 6.25 12.70
C GLU A 68 -5.69 7.43 12.92
N THR A 69 -5.25 8.67 12.67
CA THR A 69 -6.12 9.86 12.71
C THR A 69 -7.24 9.75 11.67
N ILE A 70 -6.89 9.50 10.40
CA ILE A 70 -7.88 9.37 9.32
C ILE A 70 -8.87 8.23 9.60
N VAL A 71 -8.38 7.08 10.07
CA VAL A 71 -9.25 5.96 10.44
C VAL A 71 -10.25 6.39 11.51
N ALA A 72 -9.81 7.10 12.54
CA ALA A 72 -10.69 7.56 13.63
C ALA A 72 -11.76 8.56 13.13
N GLU A 73 -11.41 9.49 12.24
CA GLU A 73 -12.34 10.43 11.65
C GLU A 73 -13.41 9.72 10.81
N ILE A 74 -13.00 8.79 9.94
CA ILE A 74 -13.93 7.99 9.13
C ILE A 74 -14.82 7.10 10.02
N GLU A 75 -14.25 6.51 11.07
CA GLU A 75 -14.98 5.67 12.01
C GLU A 75 -16.11 6.47 12.71
N GLN A 76 -15.85 7.71 13.13
CA GLN A 76 -16.88 8.58 13.70
C GLN A 76 -18.02 8.85 12.71
N ILE A 77 -17.71 9.06 11.44
CA ILE A 77 -18.72 9.27 10.39
C ILE A 77 -19.58 8.01 10.21
N LEU A 78 -18.95 6.83 10.14
CA LEU A 78 -19.66 5.56 9.98
C LEU A 78 -20.55 5.24 11.18
N GLN A 79 -20.08 5.48 12.39
CA GLN A 79 -20.86 5.33 13.64
C GLN A 79 -22.06 6.29 13.69
N LYS A 80 -21.85 7.56 13.38
CA LYS A 80 -22.91 8.58 13.30
C LYS A 80 -24.02 8.16 12.33
N ASN A 81 -23.65 7.60 11.19
CA ASN A 81 -24.57 7.14 10.14
C ASN A 81 -25.09 5.73 10.38
N ARG A 82 -24.70 5.06 11.49
CA ARG A 82 -25.08 3.68 11.86
C ARG A 82 -24.79 2.65 10.74
N VAL A 83 -23.70 2.86 10.01
CA VAL A 83 -23.26 1.96 8.95
C VAL A 83 -22.34 0.90 9.55
N LYS A 84 -22.58 -0.35 9.18
CA LYS A 84 -21.71 -1.47 9.57
C LYS A 84 -20.37 -1.38 8.86
N TYR A 85 -19.28 -1.52 9.60
CA TYR A 85 -17.93 -1.48 9.07
C TYR A 85 -16.99 -2.42 9.82
N TRP A 86 -15.83 -2.67 9.23
CA TRP A 86 -14.73 -3.38 9.87
C TRP A 86 -13.40 -2.79 9.40
N ILE A 87 -12.50 -2.55 10.36
CA ILE A 87 -11.15 -2.08 10.12
C ILE A 87 -10.21 -3.28 10.21
N PRO A 88 -9.71 -3.81 9.07
CA PRO A 88 -8.81 -4.95 9.09
C PRO A 88 -7.48 -4.60 9.78
N PRO A 89 -6.93 -5.51 10.59
CA PRO A 89 -5.62 -5.29 11.20
C PRO A 89 -4.53 -5.20 10.13
N VAL A 90 -3.61 -4.24 10.31
CA VAL A 90 -2.46 -4.03 9.40
C VAL A 90 -1.46 -5.18 9.50
N ALA A 91 -1.43 -5.86 10.65
CA ALA A 91 -0.49 -6.94 10.91
C ALA A 91 -0.88 -8.22 10.17
N GLN A 92 0.14 -8.95 9.75
CA GLN A 92 0.06 -10.30 9.26
C GLN A 92 -0.49 -11.23 10.35
N GLN A 93 -1.56 -11.95 10.07
CA GLN A 93 -2.22 -12.84 11.04
C GLN A 93 -1.78 -14.29 10.89
N ASN A 94 -1.20 -14.66 9.77
CA ASN A 94 -0.71 -16.01 9.51
C ASN A 94 0.81 -15.99 9.29
N GLU A 95 1.56 -16.43 10.31
CA GLU A 95 3.03 -16.50 10.27
C GLU A 95 3.54 -17.56 9.29
N THR A 96 2.74 -18.60 9.01
CA THR A 96 3.11 -19.67 8.07
C THR A 96 2.95 -19.19 6.63
N GLU A 97 1.81 -18.60 6.29
CA GLU A 97 1.51 -18.11 4.95
C GLU A 97 2.02 -16.70 4.69
N LEU A 98 2.33 -15.96 5.74
CA LEU A 98 2.73 -14.55 5.69
C LEU A 98 1.69 -13.69 4.96
N ARG A 99 0.41 -13.94 5.22
CA ARG A 99 -0.73 -13.22 4.64
C ARG A 99 -1.51 -12.47 5.71
N ALA A 100 -2.02 -11.30 5.35
CA ALA A 100 -2.99 -10.57 6.15
C ALA A 100 -4.40 -11.14 5.92
N LEU A 101 -5.32 -10.91 6.86
CA LEU A 101 -6.74 -11.27 6.71
C LEU A 101 -7.38 -10.57 5.51
N PHE A 102 -7.02 -9.31 5.26
CA PHE A 102 -7.46 -8.54 4.10
C PHE A 102 -6.26 -7.92 3.39
N SER A 103 -6.18 -8.04 2.07
CA SER A 103 -5.07 -7.51 1.28
C SER A 103 -5.29 -6.04 0.91
N PHE A 104 -4.68 -5.12 1.67
CA PHE A 104 -4.70 -3.69 1.33
C PHE A 104 -4.08 -3.41 -0.04
N LYS A 105 -3.10 -4.18 -0.47
CA LYS A 105 -2.46 -4.03 -1.78
C LYS A 105 -3.44 -4.36 -2.90
N THR A 106 -4.13 -5.49 -2.81
CA THR A 106 -5.13 -5.89 -3.81
C THR A 106 -6.27 -4.86 -3.86
N ALA A 107 -6.75 -4.42 -2.71
CA ALA A 107 -7.78 -3.40 -2.62
C ALA A 107 -7.31 -2.06 -3.23
N ALA A 108 -6.07 -1.64 -3.00
CA ALA A 108 -5.50 -0.43 -3.58
C ALA A 108 -5.40 -0.49 -5.11
N ALA A 109 -4.98 -1.63 -5.66
CA ALA A 109 -4.94 -1.81 -7.12
C ALA A 109 -6.36 -1.78 -7.72
N ARG A 110 -7.33 -2.41 -7.07
CA ARG A 110 -8.73 -2.41 -7.53
C ARG A 110 -9.41 -1.05 -7.36
N ALA A 111 -9.04 -0.27 -6.35
CA ALA A 111 -9.54 1.09 -6.14
C ALA A 111 -8.90 2.14 -7.07
N GLY A 112 -7.96 1.75 -7.93
CA GLY A 112 -7.28 2.69 -8.84
C GLY A 112 -6.23 3.57 -8.16
N ILE A 113 -5.77 3.21 -6.95
CA ILE A 113 -4.75 3.98 -6.21
C ILE A 113 -3.36 3.79 -6.80
N GLY A 114 -3.08 2.62 -7.34
CA GLY A 114 -1.80 2.27 -7.94
C GLY A 114 -1.73 0.80 -8.34
N TRP A 115 -0.62 0.40 -8.92
CA TRP A 115 -0.38 -0.96 -9.42
C TRP A 115 0.66 -1.69 -8.58
N PHE A 116 0.70 -3.02 -8.67
CA PHE A 116 1.79 -3.79 -8.09
C PHE A 116 3.06 -3.61 -8.92
N GLY A 117 4.14 -3.16 -8.28
CA GLY A 117 5.46 -3.08 -8.88
C GLY A 117 6.20 -4.43 -8.89
N LYS A 118 7.32 -4.48 -9.61
CA LYS A 118 8.27 -5.62 -9.59
C LYS A 118 8.83 -5.91 -8.19
N ASN A 119 8.63 -5.02 -7.23
CA ASN A 119 8.99 -5.16 -5.81
C ASN A 119 7.85 -5.67 -4.91
N ASP A 120 6.75 -6.14 -5.49
CA ASP A 120 5.56 -6.67 -4.78
C ASP A 120 4.90 -5.65 -3.84
N VAL A 121 5.07 -4.34 -4.06
CA VAL A 121 4.33 -3.30 -3.32
C VAL A 121 3.52 -2.45 -4.29
N ILE A 122 2.56 -1.69 -3.76
CA ILE A 122 1.78 -0.75 -4.57
C ILE A 122 2.66 0.44 -4.93
N ILE A 123 2.66 0.77 -6.22
CA ILE A 123 3.28 1.96 -6.79
C ILE A 123 2.16 2.95 -7.11
N THR A 124 2.17 4.10 -6.46
CA THR A 124 1.28 5.22 -6.79
C THR A 124 1.99 6.15 -7.78
N GLU A 125 1.25 6.84 -8.62
CA GLU A 125 1.85 7.80 -9.57
C GLU A 125 2.56 8.94 -8.82
N ARG A 126 1.93 9.47 -7.76
CA ARG A 126 2.42 10.64 -7.03
C ARG A 126 3.60 10.36 -6.11
N TYR A 127 3.62 9.22 -5.40
CA TYR A 127 4.60 8.92 -4.35
C TYR A 127 5.40 7.65 -4.62
N GLY A 128 5.15 6.99 -5.76
CA GLY A 128 5.71 5.66 -6.00
C GLY A 128 5.30 4.69 -4.89
N PRO A 129 6.23 3.86 -4.39
CA PRO A 129 5.93 2.89 -3.33
C PRO A 129 6.04 3.46 -1.90
N ARG A 130 6.31 4.76 -1.75
CA ARG A 130 6.60 5.40 -0.45
C ARG A 130 5.32 5.86 0.24
N VAL A 131 4.39 4.93 0.36
CA VAL A 131 3.09 5.13 1.01
C VAL A 131 2.78 4.00 1.99
N ARG A 132 1.98 4.30 3.00
CA ARG A 132 1.37 3.32 3.89
C ARG A 132 -0.10 3.16 3.56
N LEU A 133 -0.52 1.93 3.33
CA LEU A 133 -1.90 1.60 2.99
C LEU A 133 -2.73 1.29 4.23
N SER A 134 -4.01 1.63 4.18
CA SER A 134 -5.07 1.12 5.03
C SER A 134 -6.34 0.90 4.25
N ALA A 135 -7.29 0.19 4.85
CA ALA A 135 -8.63 0.04 4.32
C ALA A 135 -9.65 -0.10 5.44
N ILE A 136 -10.88 0.29 5.13
CA ILE A 136 -12.07 0.08 5.97
C ILE A 136 -13.08 -0.63 5.09
N LEU A 137 -13.57 -1.80 5.50
CA LEU A 137 -14.65 -2.50 4.84
C LEU A 137 -15.97 -1.91 5.33
N ILE A 138 -16.89 -1.62 4.40
CA ILE A 138 -18.11 -0.88 4.67
C ILE A 138 -19.29 -1.63 4.02
N ASP A 139 -20.39 -1.77 4.76
CA ASP A 139 -21.62 -2.40 4.30
C ASP A 139 -22.50 -1.41 3.52
N GLU A 140 -21.88 -0.70 2.57
CA GLU A 140 -22.52 0.25 1.66
C GLU A 140 -21.83 0.19 0.29
N ILE A 141 -22.54 0.60 -0.76
CA ILE A 141 -22.02 0.65 -2.13
C ILE A 141 -21.63 2.09 -2.48
N PHE A 142 -20.44 2.27 -3.04
CA PHE A 142 -19.89 3.55 -3.46
C PHE A 142 -19.55 3.56 -4.96
N ALA A 143 -19.21 4.71 -5.50
CA ALA A 143 -18.62 4.80 -6.83
C ALA A 143 -17.19 4.26 -6.80
N TYR A 144 -16.92 3.15 -7.51
CA TYR A 144 -15.64 2.48 -7.51
C TYR A 144 -14.63 3.13 -8.47
N GLY A 145 -13.36 3.08 -8.09
CA GLY A 145 -12.25 3.47 -8.96
C GLY A 145 -12.04 2.49 -10.12
N GLN A 146 -11.23 2.90 -11.08
CA GLN A 146 -10.84 2.04 -12.21
C GLN A 146 -9.66 1.14 -11.77
N PRO A 147 -9.80 -0.19 -11.83
CA PRO A 147 -8.77 -1.08 -11.34
C PRO A 147 -7.54 -1.12 -12.25
N TYR A 148 -6.36 -1.19 -11.64
CA TYR A 148 -5.17 -1.65 -12.34
C TYR A 148 -5.20 -3.17 -12.42
N THR A 149 -5.00 -3.70 -13.62
CA THR A 149 -4.97 -5.16 -13.89
C THR A 149 -3.57 -5.68 -14.17
N GLU A 150 -2.62 -4.77 -14.38
CA GLU A 150 -1.21 -5.09 -14.67
C GLU A 150 -0.26 -4.05 -14.05
N GLY A 151 1.01 -4.45 -13.90
CA GLY A 151 2.09 -3.58 -13.48
C GLY A 151 2.49 -2.60 -14.59
N ARG A 152 2.96 -1.41 -14.20
CA ARG A 152 3.42 -0.36 -15.13
C ARG A 152 4.91 -0.04 -14.96
N CYS A 153 5.69 -0.95 -14.37
CA CYS A 153 7.13 -0.80 -14.34
C CYS A 153 7.70 -0.94 -15.77
N PRO A 154 8.65 -0.08 -16.20
CA PRO A 154 9.36 -0.29 -17.47
C PRO A 154 10.02 -1.67 -17.51
N GLU A 155 10.09 -2.28 -18.70
CA GLU A 155 10.66 -3.62 -18.84
C GLU A 155 12.13 -3.66 -18.41
N ASP A 156 12.88 -2.62 -18.74
CA ASP A 156 14.30 -2.43 -18.45
C ASP A 156 14.58 -1.96 -17.00
N CYS A 157 13.56 -1.57 -16.25
CA CYS A 157 13.75 -1.10 -14.88
C CYS A 157 14.06 -2.26 -13.92
N THR A 158 15.26 -2.24 -13.32
CA THR A 158 15.78 -3.26 -12.38
C THR A 158 16.21 -2.70 -11.02
N GLU A 159 16.06 -1.40 -10.77
CA GLU A 159 16.60 -0.72 -9.60
C GLU A 159 16.23 -1.38 -8.27
N CYS A 160 14.97 -1.79 -8.10
CA CYS A 160 14.53 -2.48 -6.89
C CYS A 160 15.10 -3.91 -6.78
N ILE A 161 15.39 -4.55 -7.91
CA ILE A 161 15.95 -5.91 -7.98
C ILE A 161 17.43 -5.87 -7.56
N GLU A 162 18.17 -4.93 -8.12
CA GLU A 162 19.62 -4.79 -7.90
C GLU A 162 19.94 -4.43 -6.45
N ILE A 163 19.19 -3.49 -5.86
CA ILE A 163 19.41 -3.04 -4.50
C ILE A 163 18.95 -4.04 -3.45
N CYS A 164 18.15 -5.06 -3.81
CA CYS A 164 17.59 -6.01 -2.85
C CYS A 164 18.70 -6.82 -2.14
N PRO A 165 18.96 -6.61 -0.84
CA PRO A 165 20.09 -7.22 -0.15
C PRO A 165 19.96 -8.73 -0.01
N CYS A 166 18.75 -9.24 0.00
CA CYS A 166 18.50 -10.70 0.07
C CYS A 166 18.13 -11.31 -1.30
N LYS A 167 18.16 -10.56 -2.39
CA LYS A 167 17.84 -11.04 -3.75
C LYS A 167 16.53 -11.83 -3.80
N ALA A 168 15.49 -11.26 -3.19
CA ALA A 168 14.18 -11.91 -3.11
C ALA A 168 13.28 -11.60 -4.31
N LEU A 169 13.55 -10.54 -5.06
CA LEU A 169 12.72 -10.07 -6.17
C LEU A 169 13.09 -10.80 -7.46
N LYS A 170 12.07 -11.20 -8.24
CA LYS A 170 12.24 -12.09 -9.42
C LYS A 170 12.19 -11.36 -10.77
N ASN A 171 12.17 -10.03 -10.77
CA ASN A 171 12.08 -9.20 -11.98
C ASN A 171 10.86 -9.55 -12.86
N GLN A 172 9.73 -9.83 -12.24
CA GLN A 172 8.50 -10.17 -12.96
C GLN A 172 7.50 -9.04 -12.87
N GLN A 173 6.86 -8.70 -13.99
CA GLN A 173 5.69 -7.83 -14.01
C GLN A 173 4.50 -8.54 -13.37
N TRP A 174 3.73 -7.76 -12.61
CA TRP A 174 2.47 -8.24 -12.07
C TRP A 174 1.36 -8.14 -13.14
N THR A 175 0.51 -9.14 -13.16
CA THR A 175 -0.79 -9.12 -13.82
C THR A 175 -1.83 -9.70 -12.89
N ILE A 176 -3.11 -9.33 -13.10
CA ILE A 176 -4.19 -9.88 -12.29
C ILE A 176 -4.20 -11.41 -12.36
N GLY A 177 -4.34 -12.06 -11.21
CA GLY A 177 -4.28 -13.52 -11.09
C GLY A 177 -2.88 -14.11 -10.90
N LYS A 178 -1.81 -13.33 -11.11
CA LYS A 178 -0.43 -13.79 -10.86
C LYS A 178 -0.20 -14.01 -9.35
N ASP A 179 0.34 -15.18 -8.99
CA ASP A 179 0.66 -15.45 -7.58
C ASP A 179 1.85 -14.61 -7.11
N ARG A 180 1.79 -14.20 -5.85
CA ARG A 180 2.86 -13.40 -5.22
C ARG A 180 4.21 -14.07 -5.31
N SER A 181 4.26 -15.40 -5.21
CA SER A 181 5.50 -16.17 -5.28
C SER A 181 6.20 -16.08 -6.65
N GLU A 182 5.51 -15.70 -7.69
CA GLU A 182 6.09 -15.46 -9.02
C GLU A 182 6.87 -14.13 -9.07
N ILE A 183 6.50 -13.16 -8.22
CA ILE A 183 7.11 -11.82 -8.18
C ILE A 183 8.23 -11.76 -7.13
N ILE A 184 8.02 -12.39 -5.97
CA ILE A 184 8.93 -12.30 -4.83
C ILE A 184 9.03 -13.63 -4.07
N ASP A 185 10.25 -13.99 -3.66
CA ASP A 185 10.44 -14.93 -2.54
C ASP A 185 10.17 -14.18 -1.21
N TYR A 186 8.89 -14.13 -0.84
CA TYR A 186 8.44 -13.39 0.33
C TYR A 186 8.97 -13.99 1.67
N ARG A 187 9.34 -15.28 1.69
CA ARG A 187 9.95 -15.90 2.87
C ARG A 187 11.38 -15.40 3.07
N LYS A 188 12.14 -15.28 1.98
CA LYS A 188 13.49 -14.71 1.98
C LYS A 188 13.48 -13.24 2.41
N CYS A 189 12.57 -12.44 1.87
CA CYS A 189 12.35 -11.05 2.28
C CYS A 189 11.93 -10.97 3.76
N ASN A 190 11.03 -11.84 4.23
CA ASN A 190 10.56 -11.85 5.62
C ASN A 190 11.70 -12.20 6.61
N ARG A 191 12.57 -13.15 6.29
CA ARG A 191 13.75 -13.45 7.11
C ARG A 191 14.67 -12.24 7.24
N MET A 192 14.93 -11.54 6.15
CA MET A 192 15.73 -10.31 6.18
C MET A 192 15.11 -9.25 7.10
N ARG A 193 13.79 -9.02 7.00
CA ARG A 193 13.05 -8.10 7.87
C ARG A 193 13.14 -8.47 9.36
N SER A 194 13.22 -9.75 9.68
CA SER A 194 13.31 -10.22 11.07
C SER A 194 14.60 -9.77 11.76
N ALA A 195 15.68 -9.51 11.01
CA ALA A 195 16.94 -8.97 11.56
C ALA A 195 16.77 -7.57 12.19
N PHE A 196 15.76 -6.79 11.77
CA PHE A 196 15.48 -5.49 12.36
C PHE A 196 14.93 -5.55 13.78
N ILE A 197 14.42 -6.72 14.23
CA ILE A 197 13.97 -6.89 15.62
C ILE A 197 15.12 -6.63 16.60
N GLN A 198 16.33 -7.07 16.27
CA GLN A 198 17.51 -6.85 17.10
C GLN A 198 17.98 -5.40 17.07
N LYS A 199 17.88 -4.75 15.92
CA LYS A 199 18.38 -3.39 15.71
C LYS A 199 17.42 -2.29 16.15
N LEU A 200 16.14 -2.44 15.82
CA LEU A 200 15.10 -1.40 16.02
C LEU A 200 14.03 -1.80 17.05
N GLY A 201 14.20 -2.92 17.74
CA GLY A 201 13.27 -3.41 18.75
C GLY A 201 11.97 -3.97 18.18
N ARG A 202 11.78 -3.95 16.86
CA ARG A 202 10.57 -4.48 16.20
C ARG A 202 10.83 -4.89 14.75
N LYS A 203 10.01 -5.80 14.25
CA LYS A 203 10.00 -6.20 12.85
C LYS A 203 9.41 -5.10 11.98
N THR A 204 10.18 -4.58 11.04
CA THR A 204 9.79 -3.52 10.12
C THR A 204 10.10 -3.89 8.66
N ALA A 205 9.77 -3.03 7.72
CA ALA A 205 10.19 -3.20 6.33
C ALA A 205 11.67 -2.79 6.17
N CYS A 206 12.41 -3.50 5.33
CA CYS A 206 13.76 -3.10 4.93
C CYS A 206 13.74 -1.77 4.15
N GLY A 207 12.78 -1.56 3.24
CA GLY A 207 12.56 -0.29 2.56
C GLY A 207 13.48 0.03 1.39
N LEU A 208 14.61 -0.63 1.21
CA LEU A 208 15.57 -0.33 0.13
C LEU A 208 14.93 -0.38 -1.27
N CYS A 209 14.10 -1.38 -1.57
CA CYS A 209 13.39 -1.47 -2.84
C CYS A 209 12.33 -0.37 -3.03
N LEU A 210 11.90 0.29 -1.95
CA LEU A 210 11.03 1.45 -2.00
C LEU A 210 11.85 2.71 -2.27
N ALA A 211 12.98 2.88 -1.57
CA ALA A 211 13.90 4.00 -1.76
C ALA A 211 14.48 4.02 -3.18
N ALA A 212 14.84 2.85 -3.73
CA ALA A 212 15.38 2.73 -5.08
C ALA A 212 14.36 3.00 -6.19
N CYS A 213 13.06 2.85 -5.93
CA CYS A 213 12.04 3.00 -6.98
C CYS A 213 12.05 4.43 -7.55
N PRO A 214 12.16 4.59 -8.89
CA PRO A 214 12.17 5.92 -9.51
C PRO A 214 10.81 6.61 -9.50
N PHE A 215 9.70 5.86 -9.42
CA PHE A 215 8.35 6.45 -9.41
C PHE A 215 8.13 7.33 -8.18
N GLY A 216 7.51 8.50 -8.40
CA GLY A 216 7.15 9.44 -7.35
C GLY A 216 8.34 10.15 -6.67
N ARG A 217 9.53 10.12 -7.24
CA ARG A 217 10.66 10.94 -6.78
C ARG A 217 10.43 12.42 -7.10
N PRO A 218 10.77 13.35 -6.20
CA PRO A 218 10.68 14.76 -6.49
C PRO A 218 11.46 15.13 -7.75
N GLY A 219 10.86 15.95 -8.64
CA GLY A 219 11.52 16.44 -9.85
C GLY A 219 11.53 15.48 -11.04
N GLN A 220 11.06 14.25 -10.91
CA GLN A 220 10.84 13.37 -12.06
C GLN A 220 9.43 13.56 -12.62
N LYS A 221 9.35 13.92 -13.92
CA LYS A 221 8.08 13.81 -14.67
C LYS A 221 7.62 12.36 -14.65
N SER A 222 6.31 12.13 -14.52
CA SER A 222 5.73 10.80 -14.64
C SER A 222 6.28 10.11 -15.91
N ARG A 223 6.89 8.93 -15.76
CA ARG A 223 7.36 8.15 -16.92
C ARG A 223 6.22 7.57 -17.76
N THR A 224 4.97 7.83 -17.34
CA THR A 224 3.75 7.44 -18.06
C THR A 224 3.34 8.45 -19.13
N ASP A 225 3.95 9.65 -19.17
CA ASP A 225 3.71 10.69 -20.18
C ASP A 225 4.59 10.48 -21.45
N LYS A 226 4.72 9.25 -21.91
CA LYS A 226 5.14 9.00 -23.29
C LYS A 226 3.90 8.69 -24.09
N ASP A 227 3.60 9.65 -24.96
CA ASP A 227 2.59 9.61 -26.02
C ASP A 227 2.47 8.27 -26.73
#